data_aa2f8cdb176b460e788478263a94ee75
#
_entry.id   aa2f8cdb176b460e788478263a94ee75
#
_cell.length_a   1.000
_cell.length_b   1.000
_cell.length_c   1.000
_cell.angle_alpha   90.00
_cell.angle_beta   90.00
_cell.angle_gamma   90.00
#
_symmetry.space_group_name_H-M   'P 1'
#
loop_
_entity.id
_entity.type
_entity.pdbx_description
1 polymer ?
#
loop_
_entity_poly.entity_id
_entity_poly.type
_entity_poly.pdbx_seq_one_letter_code
_entity_poly.pdbx_strand_id
1 'polypeptide(L)'
;EDGVHALEQFVLAKYYMTTQVYRHKVRLITDSMIGRALDLGIREDHIDWLTKAYKYDGSPEYVREYKTWTDERLVNEVLSSRTPDGYAKSIFDNLSRRQLHKRVASYRIQEFDDPILRNRLSELIPADKEELEKRIGKYLSVDPNLVIVNTFSIKSVREQARNSEASIIVVGLDAEKPAIFEAKSALFKSIDEAVQEKYVEVYAPVAYGDDKQKKKLKAQYYGEIRGILTNFMQPDLFDKEEHP
;
A
#
# COMPACT_ATOMS: atom_id res chain seq x y z
N GLU A 1 37.45 -2.36 11.09
CA GLU A 1 36.35 -2.95 11.87
C GLU A 1 35.30 -1.88 12.25
N ASP A 2 35.72 -0.69 12.72
CA ASP A 2 34.81 0.36 13.20
C ASP A 2 33.82 0.83 12.11
N GLY A 3 34.26 0.94 10.86
CA GLY A 3 33.39 1.31 9.74
C GLY A 3 32.31 0.27 9.43
N VAL A 4 32.59 -1.04 9.64
CA VAL A 4 31.60 -2.10 9.46
C VAL A 4 30.50 -2.00 10.51
N HIS A 5 30.88 -1.79 11.78
CA HIS A 5 29.91 -1.64 12.86
C HIS A 5 29.04 -0.39 12.71
N ALA A 6 29.61 0.74 12.29
CA ALA A 6 28.84 1.94 11.99
C ALA A 6 27.82 1.70 10.87
N LEU A 7 28.18 0.95 9.85
CA LEU A 7 27.29 0.59 8.76
C LEU A 7 26.20 -0.40 9.19
N GLU A 8 26.52 -1.37 10.07
CA GLU A 8 25.54 -2.26 10.70
C GLU A 8 24.44 -1.45 11.41
N GLN A 9 24.84 -0.49 12.24
CA GLN A 9 23.90 0.39 12.95
C GLN A 9 23.05 1.20 11.99
N PHE A 10 23.64 1.76 10.94
CA PHE A 10 22.93 2.51 9.93
C PHE A 10 21.87 1.67 9.22
N VAL A 11 22.19 0.46 8.78
CA VAL A 11 21.26 -0.44 8.10
C VAL A 11 20.13 -0.88 9.02
N LEU A 12 20.43 -1.19 10.29
CA LEU A 12 19.41 -1.51 11.28
C LEU A 12 18.49 -0.31 11.55
N ALA A 13 19.05 0.90 11.71
CA ALA A 13 18.26 2.11 11.88
C ALA A 13 17.34 2.36 10.67
N LYS A 14 17.83 2.17 9.44
CA LYS A 14 17.05 2.27 8.21
C LYS A 14 15.91 1.24 8.20
N TYR A 15 16.16 0.01 8.61
CA TYR A 15 15.14 -1.03 8.73
C TYR A 15 14.05 -0.62 9.73
N TYR A 16 14.42 -0.17 10.93
CA TYR A 16 13.46 0.29 11.92
C TYR A 16 12.67 1.53 11.46
N MET A 17 13.34 2.48 10.82
CA MET A 17 12.64 3.61 10.19
C MET A 17 11.61 3.15 9.16
N THR A 18 11.98 2.17 8.33
CA THR A 18 11.07 1.64 7.32
C THR A 18 9.86 0.95 7.96
N THR A 19 10.09 0.09 8.95
CA THR A 19 9.02 -0.70 9.56
C THR A 19 8.13 0.09 10.52
N GLN A 20 8.70 1.03 11.30
CA GLN A 20 7.99 1.74 12.35
C GLN A 20 7.42 3.10 11.89
N VAL A 21 8.08 3.77 10.96
CA VAL A 21 7.69 5.10 10.51
C VAL A 21 7.06 5.04 9.11
N TYR A 22 7.81 4.59 8.11
CA TYR A 22 7.33 4.63 6.72
C TYR A 22 6.20 3.63 6.44
N ARG A 23 6.15 2.52 7.19
CA ARG A 23 5.08 1.51 7.11
C ARG A 23 4.04 1.63 8.22
N HIS A 24 4.02 2.76 8.93
CA HIS A 24 2.98 2.98 9.93
C HIS A 24 1.60 2.94 9.29
N LYS A 25 0.68 2.18 9.89
CA LYS A 25 -0.68 1.92 9.35
C LYS A 25 -1.44 3.18 8.94
N VAL A 26 -1.32 4.27 9.70
CA VAL A 26 -2.02 5.53 9.39
C VAL A 26 -1.51 6.11 8.08
N ARG A 27 -0.18 6.12 7.88
CA ARG A 27 0.43 6.58 6.64
C ARG A 27 -0.04 5.76 5.45
N LEU A 28 0.02 4.41 5.54
CA LEU A 28 -0.42 3.54 4.44
C LEU A 28 -1.89 3.77 4.08
N ILE A 29 -2.76 3.96 5.09
CA ILE A 29 -4.17 4.29 4.87
C ILE A 29 -4.31 5.65 4.17
N THR A 30 -3.60 6.67 4.66
CA THR A 30 -3.66 8.03 4.08
C THR A 30 -3.18 8.03 2.63
N ASP A 31 -2.02 7.42 2.36
CA ASP A 31 -1.46 7.32 1.00
C ASP A 31 -2.42 6.57 0.07
N SER A 32 -3.05 5.48 0.55
CA SER A 32 -4.03 4.71 -0.21
C SER A 32 -5.31 5.49 -0.47
N MET A 33 -5.80 6.28 0.50
CA MET A 33 -6.96 7.15 0.32
C MET A 33 -6.68 8.27 -0.69
N ILE A 34 -5.50 8.89 -0.64
CA ILE A 34 -5.10 9.91 -1.62
C ILE A 34 -5.07 9.30 -3.03
N GLY A 35 -4.38 8.17 -3.21
CA GLY A 35 -4.33 7.48 -4.50
C GLY A 35 -5.72 7.12 -5.02
N ARG A 36 -6.61 6.61 -4.17
CA ARG A 36 -8.00 6.28 -4.52
C ARG A 36 -8.80 7.52 -4.91
N ALA A 37 -8.66 8.63 -4.16
CA ALA A 37 -9.34 9.88 -4.47
C ALA A 37 -8.96 10.44 -5.84
N LEU A 38 -7.67 10.40 -6.17
CA LEU A 38 -7.17 10.89 -7.46
C LEU A 38 -7.63 9.98 -8.62
N ASP A 39 -7.59 8.66 -8.43
CA ASP A 39 -8.06 7.69 -9.41
C ASP A 39 -9.56 7.84 -9.69
N LEU A 40 -10.40 7.88 -8.65
CA LEU A 40 -11.84 8.09 -8.80
C LEU A 40 -12.17 9.49 -9.32
N GLY A 41 -11.40 10.51 -8.95
CA GLY A 41 -11.53 11.86 -9.48
C GLY A 41 -11.37 11.92 -11.01
N ILE A 42 -10.52 11.08 -11.56
CA ILE A 42 -10.33 10.96 -13.01
C ILE A 42 -11.42 10.09 -13.65
N ARG A 43 -11.68 8.90 -13.09
CA ARG A 43 -12.54 7.90 -13.72
C ARG A 43 -14.03 8.14 -13.53
N GLU A 44 -14.43 8.53 -12.32
CA GLU A 44 -15.83 8.64 -11.92
C GLU A 44 -16.32 10.11 -11.86
N ASP A 45 -15.52 10.98 -11.25
CA ASP A 45 -15.88 12.39 -11.08
C ASP A 45 -15.56 13.23 -12.32
N HIS A 46 -14.81 12.67 -13.29
CA HIS A 46 -14.42 13.31 -14.57
C HIS A 46 -13.79 14.70 -14.38
N ILE A 47 -12.87 14.84 -13.42
CA ILE A 47 -12.20 16.12 -13.15
C ILE A 47 -11.18 16.42 -14.23
N ASP A 48 -11.51 17.31 -15.16
CA ASP A 48 -10.72 17.64 -16.35
C ASP A 48 -9.29 18.10 -16.03
N TRP A 49 -9.13 19.01 -15.06
CA TRP A 49 -7.81 19.53 -14.70
C TRP A 49 -6.93 18.43 -14.09
N LEU A 50 -7.51 17.50 -13.33
CA LEU A 50 -6.80 16.37 -12.75
C LEU A 50 -6.36 15.39 -13.84
N THR A 51 -7.23 15.08 -14.78
CA THR A 51 -6.91 14.26 -15.95
C THR A 51 -5.74 14.88 -16.75
N LYS A 52 -5.76 16.19 -16.98
CA LYS A 52 -4.67 16.90 -17.66
C LYS A 52 -3.36 16.85 -16.86
N ALA A 53 -3.42 17.01 -15.54
CA ALA A 53 -2.22 16.96 -14.69
C ALA A 53 -1.53 15.58 -14.71
N TYR A 54 -2.28 14.48 -14.93
CA TYR A 54 -1.73 13.12 -15.00
C TYR A 54 -1.41 12.65 -16.42
N LYS A 55 -1.85 13.37 -17.46
CA LYS A 55 -1.61 13.00 -18.85
C LYS A 55 -0.45 13.80 -19.44
N TYR A 56 0.76 13.26 -19.34
CA TYR A 56 1.93 13.87 -19.97
C TYR A 56 1.77 13.89 -21.50
N ASP A 57 1.89 15.07 -22.10
CA ASP A 57 1.74 15.31 -23.53
C ASP A 57 3.07 15.51 -24.28
N GLY A 58 4.19 15.43 -23.57
CA GLY A 58 5.54 15.63 -24.14
C GLY A 58 5.95 17.10 -24.31
N SER A 59 5.08 18.06 -23.96
CA SER A 59 5.33 19.47 -24.20
C SER A 59 6.16 20.14 -23.09
N PRO A 60 6.96 21.16 -23.40
CA PRO A 60 7.60 22.01 -22.39
C PRO A 60 6.57 22.77 -21.53
N GLU A 61 5.40 23.06 -22.09
CA GLU A 61 4.28 23.72 -21.43
C GLU A 61 3.76 22.86 -20.29
N TYR A 62 3.52 21.58 -20.54
CA TYR A 62 3.14 20.63 -19.50
C TYR A 62 4.16 20.61 -18.36
N VAL A 63 5.45 20.54 -18.68
CA VAL A 63 6.52 20.51 -17.64
C VAL A 63 6.52 21.78 -16.81
N ARG A 64 6.31 22.96 -17.44
CA ARG A 64 6.19 24.22 -16.70
C ARG A 64 4.99 24.24 -15.76
N GLU A 65 3.84 23.82 -16.24
CA GLU A 65 2.60 23.72 -15.43
C GLU A 65 2.78 22.70 -14.30
N TYR A 66 3.28 21.48 -14.62
CA TYR A 66 3.48 20.42 -13.64
C TYR A 66 4.37 20.86 -12.47
N LYS A 67 5.43 21.62 -12.73
CA LYS A 67 6.31 22.16 -11.69
C LYS A 67 5.65 23.15 -10.74
N THR A 68 4.49 23.68 -11.07
CA THR A 68 3.71 24.57 -10.19
C THR A 68 2.80 23.83 -9.23
N TRP A 69 2.61 22.51 -9.44
CA TRP A 69 1.81 21.69 -8.55
C TRP A 69 2.58 21.36 -7.28
N THR A 70 2.01 21.75 -6.16
CA THR A 70 2.43 21.37 -4.81
C THR A 70 1.31 20.58 -4.15
N ASP A 71 1.63 19.84 -3.08
CA ASP A 71 0.61 19.10 -2.30
C ASP A 71 -0.51 20.04 -1.83
N GLU A 72 -0.15 21.24 -1.36
CA GLU A 72 -1.11 22.25 -0.92
C GLU A 72 -2.01 22.73 -2.06
N ARG A 73 -1.46 23.01 -3.24
CA ARG A 73 -2.24 23.39 -4.41
C ARG A 73 -3.20 22.29 -4.80
N LEU A 74 -2.75 21.04 -4.83
CA LEU A 74 -3.61 19.89 -5.14
C LEU A 74 -4.80 19.80 -4.19
N VAL A 75 -4.55 19.84 -2.88
CA VAL A 75 -5.61 19.77 -1.86
C VAL A 75 -6.59 20.93 -2.02
N ASN A 76 -6.10 22.16 -2.19
CA ASN A 76 -6.93 23.33 -2.35
C ASN A 76 -7.81 23.28 -3.63
N GLU A 77 -7.23 22.80 -4.75
CA GLU A 77 -8.01 22.65 -5.99
C GLU A 77 -9.09 21.58 -5.87
N VAL A 78 -8.78 20.42 -5.27
CA VAL A 78 -9.76 19.35 -5.06
C VAL A 78 -10.92 19.83 -4.16
N LEU A 79 -10.60 20.55 -3.09
CA LEU A 79 -11.60 21.03 -2.14
C LEU A 79 -12.32 22.32 -2.59
N SER A 80 -11.88 22.93 -3.68
CA SER A 80 -12.46 24.19 -4.18
C SER A 80 -13.89 23.99 -4.69
N SER A 81 -14.63 25.12 -4.81
CA SER A 81 -15.97 25.15 -5.43
C SER A 81 -15.94 24.87 -6.95
N ARG A 82 -14.77 24.93 -7.58
CA ARG A 82 -14.57 24.64 -9.01
C ARG A 82 -14.51 23.15 -9.31
N THR A 83 -14.18 22.34 -8.32
CA THR A 83 -14.19 20.87 -8.44
C THR A 83 -15.60 20.38 -8.13
N PRO A 84 -16.19 19.52 -9.00
CA PRO A 84 -17.51 18.96 -8.75
C PRO A 84 -17.53 18.13 -7.46
N ASP A 85 -18.69 18.04 -6.84
CA ASP A 85 -18.89 17.14 -5.73
C ASP A 85 -18.83 15.70 -6.23
N GLY A 86 -18.04 14.86 -5.55
CA GLY A 86 -17.80 13.49 -5.94
C GLY A 86 -16.89 12.77 -4.96
N TYR A 87 -16.32 11.64 -5.39
CA TYR A 87 -15.44 10.81 -4.59
C TYR A 87 -14.17 11.54 -4.16
N ALA A 88 -13.50 12.19 -5.10
CA ALA A 88 -12.25 12.90 -4.83
C ALA A 88 -12.43 13.92 -3.72
N LYS A 89 -13.41 14.82 -3.88
CA LYS A 89 -13.70 15.87 -2.89
C LYS A 89 -14.09 15.29 -1.54
N SER A 90 -14.96 14.27 -1.52
CA SER A 90 -15.40 13.60 -0.30
C SER A 90 -14.25 12.95 0.46
N ILE A 91 -13.36 12.23 -0.25
CA ILE A 91 -12.20 11.57 0.38
C ILE A 91 -11.21 12.61 0.91
N PHE A 92 -10.92 13.69 0.18
CA PHE A 92 -10.03 14.77 0.64
C PHE A 92 -10.62 15.55 1.82
N ASP A 93 -11.94 15.78 1.87
CA ASP A 93 -12.60 16.35 3.04
C ASP A 93 -12.45 15.43 4.27
N ASN A 94 -12.67 14.13 4.10
CA ASN A 94 -12.44 13.14 5.16
C ASN A 94 -10.98 13.13 5.65
N LEU A 95 -10.01 13.23 4.74
CA LEU A 95 -8.58 13.33 5.08
C LEU A 95 -8.31 14.60 5.90
N SER A 96 -8.86 15.76 5.51
CA SER A 96 -8.69 17.03 6.21
C SER A 96 -9.25 16.98 7.64
N ARG A 97 -10.37 16.29 7.83
CA ARG A 97 -11.02 16.07 9.14
C ARG A 97 -10.46 14.87 9.92
N ARG A 98 -9.42 14.21 9.43
CA ARG A 98 -8.85 12.97 10.00
C ARG A 98 -9.87 11.83 10.14
N GLN A 99 -10.88 11.79 9.31
CA GLN A 99 -11.86 10.70 9.21
C GLN A 99 -11.32 9.61 8.27
N LEU A 100 -10.26 8.94 8.73
CA LEU A 100 -9.56 7.96 7.93
C LEU A 100 -10.32 6.63 7.87
N HIS A 101 -10.20 5.95 6.72
CA HIS A 101 -10.61 4.56 6.59
C HIS A 101 -9.99 3.71 7.71
N LYS A 102 -10.60 2.59 8.01
CA LYS A 102 -10.08 1.66 9.01
C LYS A 102 -9.46 0.45 8.32
N ARG A 103 -8.34 -0.02 8.83
CA ARG A 103 -7.81 -1.32 8.43
C ARG A 103 -8.71 -2.40 9.01
N VAL A 104 -9.51 -3.01 8.14
CA VAL A 104 -10.47 -4.06 8.50
C VAL A 104 -9.85 -5.44 8.50
N ALA A 105 -8.81 -5.65 7.67
CA ALA A 105 -8.05 -6.89 7.62
C ALA A 105 -6.58 -6.63 7.23
N SER A 106 -5.69 -7.53 7.64
CA SER A 106 -4.26 -7.54 7.29
C SER A 106 -3.75 -8.98 7.41
N TYR A 107 -3.23 -9.54 6.32
CA TYR A 107 -2.71 -10.91 6.27
C TYR A 107 -1.32 -10.91 5.66
N ARG A 108 -0.47 -11.80 6.17
CA ARG A 108 0.73 -12.19 5.44
C ARG A 108 0.31 -13.13 4.32
N ILE A 109 0.79 -12.89 3.10
CA ILE A 109 0.42 -13.74 1.95
C ILE A 109 0.85 -15.19 2.16
N GLN A 110 1.93 -15.41 2.92
CA GLN A 110 2.41 -16.73 3.28
C GLN A 110 1.46 -17.54 4.17
N GLU A 111 0.49 -16.88 4.83
CA GLU A 111 -0.52 -17.54 5.68
C GLU A 111 -1.64 -18.24 4.88
N PHE A 112 -1.69 -18.05 3.57
CA PHE A 112 -2.62 -18.76 2.69
C PHE A 112 -1.98 -20.09 2.25
N ASP A 113 -2.74 -21.18 2.33
CA ASP A 113 -2.21 -22.53 2.07
C ASP A 113 -1.96 -22.77 0.58
N ASP A 114 -2.82 -22.22 -0.30
CA ASP A 114 -2.74 -22.41 -1.75
C ASP A 114 -1.60 -21.57 -2.37
N PRO A 115 -0.57 -22.20 -2.99
CA PRO A 115 0.51 -21.50 -3.64
C PRO A 115 0.07 -20.64 -4.83
N ILE A 116 -0.98 -21.05 -5.56
CA ILE A 116 -1.49 -20.31 -6.73
C ILE A 116 -2.15 -19.02 -6.24
N LEU A 117 -2.97 -19.13 -5.19
CA LEU A 117 -3.57 -17.96 -4.54
C LEU A 117 -2.52 -17.00 -4.01
N ARG A 118 -1.48 -17.53 -3.32
CA ARG A 118 -0.36 -16.70 -2.82
C ARG A 118 0.31 -15.91 -3.93
N ASN A 119 0.57 -16.55 -5.06
CA ASN A 119 1.20 -15.87 -6.20
C ASN A 119 0.28 -14.77 -6.73
N ARG A 120 -1.00 -15.06 -6.94
CA ARG A 120 -1.97 -14.08 -7.42
C ARG A 120 -2.20 -12.91 -6.46
N LEU A 121 -2.31 -13.15 -5.16
CA LEU A 121 -2.39 -12.10 -4.14
C LEU A 121 -1.11 -11.24 -4.08
N SER A 122 0.04 -11.82 -4.43
CA SER A 122 1.31 -11.08 -4.48
C SER A 122 1.39 -10.10 -5.64
N GLU A 123 0.65 -10.33 -6.72
CA GLU A 123 0.71 -9.61 -7.99
C GLU A 123 -0.71 -9.31 -8.51
N LEU A 124 -1.56 -8.77 -7.61
CA LEU A 124 -2.93 -8.40 -7.97
C LEU A 124 -2.95 -7.39 -9.11
N ILE A 125 -3.54 -7.79 -10.22
CA ILE A 125 -3.85 -6.88 -11.34
C ILE A 125 -5.05 -5.98 -11.00
N PRO A 126 -5.26 -4.86 -11.71
CA PRO A 126 -6.37 -3.94 -11.43
C PRO A 126 -7.75 -4.62 -11.41
N ALA A 127 -8.04 -5.51 -12.35
CA ALA A 127 -9.30 -6.25 -12.40
C ALA A 127 -9.54 -7.14 -11.16
N ASP A 128 -8.48 -7.79 -10.67
CA ASP A 128 -8.55 -8.61 -9.46
C ASP A 128 -8.85 -7.75 -8.22
N LYS A 129 -8.25 -6.55 -8.16
CA LYS A 129 -8.52 -5.61 -7.06
C LYS A 129 -9.96 -5.14 -7.08
N GLU A 130 -10.48 -4.73 -8.23
CA GLU A 130 -11.87 -4.29 -8.38
C GLU A 130 -12.85 -5.37 -7.98
N GLU A 131 -12.62 -6.61 -8.38
CA GLU A 131 -13.49 -7.72 -8.02
C GLU A 131 -13.47 -8.00 -6.50
N LEU A 132 -12.29 -8.02 -5.89
CA LEU A 132 -12.15 -8.16 -4.45
C LEU A 132 -12.83 -7.00 -3.70
N GLU A 133 -12.64 -5.78 -4.17
CA GLU A 133 -13.24 -4.57 -3.60
C GLU A 133 -14.77 -4.61 -3.68
N LYS A 134 -15.34 -5.12 -4.79
CA LYS A 134 -16.78 -5.34 -4.94
C LYS A 134 -17.31 -6.36 -3.93
N ARG A 135 -16.69 -7.53 -3.84
CA ARG A 135 -17.12 -8.58 -2.90
C ARG A 135 -17.01 -8.12 -1.45
N ILE A 136 -15.92 -7.46 -1.09
CA ILE A 136 -15.70 -6.94 0.26
C ILE A 136 -16.66 -5.79 0.57
N GLY A 137 -16.90 -4.88 -0.39
CA GLY A 137 -17.87 -3.78 -0.26
C GLY A 137 -19.28 -4.29 -0.01
N LYS A 138 -19.72 -5.30 -0.78
CA LYS A 138 -21.01 -5.97 -0.58
C LYS A 138 -21.12 -6.57 0.84
N TYR A 139 -20.08 -7.27 1.30
CA TYR A 139 -20.03 -7.84 2.66
C TYR A 139 -20.09 -6.77 3.75
N LEU A 140 -19.30 -5.70 3.61
CA LEU A 140 -19.24 -4.62 4.59
C LEU A 140 -20.44 -3.65 4.51
N SER A 141 -21.30 -3.77 3.49
CA SER A 141 -22.39 -2.84 3.16
C SER A 141 -21.88 -1.39 3.00
N VAL A 142 -20.75 -1.25 2.29
CA VAL A 142 -20.15 0.04 1.93
C VAL A 142 -19.96 0.12 0.41
N ASP A 143 -19.86 1.33 -0.11
CA ASP A 143 -19.57 1.54 -1.54
C ASP A 143 -18.25 0.86 -1.91
N PRO A 144 -18.26 -0.07 -2.90
CA PRO A 144 -17.05 -0.76 -3.35
C PRO A 144 -15.91 0.17 -3.77
N ASN A 145 -16.22 1.33 -4.34
CA ASN A 145 -15.24 2.33 -4.75
C ASN A 145 -14.45 2.89 -3.55
N LEU A 146 -15.02 2.84 -2.35
CA LEU A 146 -14.36 3.26 -1.11
C LEU A 146 -13.62 2.14 -0.38
N VAL A 147 -13.74 0.89 -0.84
CA VAL A 147 -12.92 -0.21 -0.34
C VAL A 147 -11.57 -0.20 -1.07
N ILE A 148 -10.49 -0.39 -0.34
CA ILE A 148 -9.13 -0.38 -0.90
C ILE A 148 -8.43 -1.67 -0.50
N VAL A 149 -8.12 -2.50 -1.50
CA VAL A 149 -7.24 -3.67 -1.34
C VAL A 149 -5.82 -3.26 -1.70
N ASN A 150 -4.94 -3.24 -0.70
CA ASN A 150 -3.55 -2.84 -0.84
C ASN A 150 -2.60 -4.01 -0.61
N THR A 151 -1.69 -4.24 -1.56
CA THR A 151 -0.63 -5.25 -1.44
C THR A 151 0.73 -4.58 -1.42
N PHE A 152 1.60 -5.04 -0.54
CA PHE A 152 2.95 -4.51 -0.44
C PHE A 152 3.92 -5.55 0.13
N SER A 153 5.21 -5.31 -0.07
CA SER A 153 6.27 -6.13 0.51
C SER A 153 7.12 -5.33 1.49
N ILE A 154 7.62 -6.01 2.52
CA ILE A 154 8.61 -5.46 3.44
C ILE A 154 9.94 -6.15 3.10
N LYS A 155 10.93 -5.34 2.72
CA LYS A 155 12.29 -5.82 2.51
C LYS A 155 12.90 -6.28 3.81
N SER A 156 13.58 -7.43 3.81
CA SER A 156 14.34 -7.90 4.95
C SER A 156 15.46 -6.91 5.33
N VAL A 157 16.02 -7.08 6.53
CA VAL A 157 17.20 -6.29 6.97
C VAL A 157 18.34 -6.43 5.97
N ARG A 158 18.56 -7.65 5.45
CA ARG A 158 19.62 -7.94 4.49
C ARG A 158 19.38 -7.26 3.14
N GLU A 159 18.14 -7.23 2.66
CA GLU A 159 17.79 -6.49 1.43
C GLU A 159 17.92 -4.98 1.60
N GLN A 160 17.78 -4.46 2.84
CA GLN A 160 18.02 -3.04 3.14
C GLN A 160 19.52 -2.66 3.04
N ALA A 161 20.41 -3.62 3.27
CA ALA A 161 21.86 -3.45 3.12
C ALA A 161 22.30 -3.41 1.64
N ARG A 162 21.46 -3.93 0.73
CA ARG A 162 21.69 -3.85 -0.72
C ARG A 162 20.98 -2.63 -1.28
N ASN A 163 21.70 -1.75 -1.97
CA ASN A 163 21.05 -0.83 -2.89
C ASN A 163 20.48 -1.65 -4.06
N SER A 164 19.40 -1.19 -4.65
CA SER A 164 18.61 -1.92 -5.66
C SER A 164 19.43 -2.51 -6.83
N GLU A 165 20.69 -2.07 -7.02
CA GLU A 165 21.56 -2.52 -8.10
C GLU A 165 23.02 -2.75 -7.69
N ALA A 166 23.43 -2.40 -6.46
CA ALA A 166 24.82 -2.57 -6.02
C ALA A 166 24.91 -2.91 -4.53
N SER A 167 25.72 -3.93 -4.21
CA SER A 167 26.11 -4.22 -2.83
C SER A 167 27.03 -3.11 -2.29
N ILE A 168 26.92 -2.82 -1.00
CA ILE A 168 27.84 -1.88 -0.35
C ILE A 168 29.22 -2.53 -0.29
N ILE A 169 30.21 -1.85 -0.85
CA ILE A 169 31.60 -2.34 -0.87
C ILE A 169 32.34 -1.78 0.32
N VAL A 170 32.98 -2.64 1.08
CA VAL A 170 33.88 -2.31 2.19
C VAL A 170 35.32 -2.44 1.70
N VAL A 171 36.08 -1.35 1.84
CA VAL A 171 37.51 -1.30 1.49
C VAL A 171 38.31 -1.24 2.80
N GLY A 172 39.21 -2.19 3.01
CA GLY A 172 40.12 -2.19 4.15
C GLY A 172 41.28 -1.20 3.97
N LEU A 173 41.90 -0.75 5.08
CA LEU A 173 43.08 0.12 5.06
C LEU A 173 44.33 -0.54 4.53
N ASP A 174 44.47 -1.86 4.73
CA ASP A 174 45.63 -2.67 4.32
C ASP A 174 45.29 -3.46 3.08
N ALA A 175 45.64 -3.02 1.89
CA ALA A 175 45.66 -3.77 0.60
C ALA A 175 44.71 -5.00 0.45
N GLU A 176 43.76 -5.18 1.37
CA GLU A 176 42.73 -6.21 1.30
C GLU A 176 41.83 -5.93 0.10
N LYS A 177 41.54 -6.99 -0.64
CA LYS A 177 40.56 -6.87 -1.74
C LYS A 177 39.24 -6.35 -1.25
N PRO A 178 38.62 -5.39 -1.99
CA PRO A 178 37.27 -4.95 -1.68
C PRO A 178 36.33 -6.12 -1.51
N ALA A 179 35.51 -6.09 -0.46
CA ALA A 179 34.56 -7.14 -0.17
C ALA A 179 33.16 -6.53 0.03
N ILE A 180 32.12 -7.28 -0.27
CA ILE A 180 30.75 -6.86 0.00
C ILE A 180 30.49 -6.81 1.51
N PHE A 181 29.72 -5.83 1.95
CA PHE A 181 29.42 -5.59 3.36
C PHE A 181 28.89 -6.83 4.08
N GLU A 182 27.98 -7.55 3.46
CA GLU A 182 27.36 -8.75 4.04
C GLU A 182 28.39 -9.88 4.28
N ALA A 183 29.47 -9.90 3.51
CA ALA A 183 30.56 -10.86 3.70
C ALA A 183 31.52 -10.47 4.84
N LYS A 184 31.65 -9.18 5.16
CA LYS A 184 32.50 -8.67 6.24
C LYS A 184 31.77 -8.56 7.58
N SER A 185 30.44 -8.31 7.58
CA SER A 185 29.66 -8.21 8.80
C SER A 185 29.31 -9.57 9.37
N ALA A 186 29.75 -9.86 10.59
CA ALA A 186 29.36 -11.07 11.30
C ALA A 186 27.86 -11.12 11.60
N LEU A 187 27.26 -9.97 11.91
CA LEU A 187 25.83 -9.82 12.15
C LEU A 187 25.01 -10.18 10.89
N PHE A 188 25.35 -9.60 9.76
CA PHE A 188 24.61 -9.82 8.52
C PHE A 188 24.86 -11.19 7.89
N LYS A 189 25.98 -11.85 8.19
CA LYS A 189 26.20 -13.27 7.84
C LYS A 189 25.23 -14.21 8.55
N SER A 190 24.87 -13.89 9.79
CA SER A 190 23.99 -14.73 10.61
C SER A 190 22.49 -14.47 10.32
N ILE A 191 22.16 -13.41 9.63
CA ILE A 191 20.77 -13.12 9.22
C ILE A 191 20.49 -13.94 7.96
N ASP A 192 19.62 -14.94 8.09
CA ASP A 192 19.13 -15.69 6.93
C ASP A 192 18.52 -14.75 5.89
N GLU A 193 18.58 -15.17 4.62
CA GLU A 193 17.82 -14.50 3.56
C GLU A 193 16.33 -14.64 3.88
N ALA A 194 15.86 -13.80 4.78
CA ALA A 194 14.45 -13.78 5.15
C ALA A 194 13.64 -13.56 3.89
N VAL A 195 12.74 -14.48 3.63
CA VAL A 195 11.74 -14.38 2.57
C VAL A 195 11.08 -13.00 2.68
N GLN A 196 11.05 -12.28 1.59
CA GLN A 196 10.37 -11.00 1.50
C GLN A 196 8.93 -11.14 2.02
N GLU A 197 8.61 -10.50 3.16
CA GLU A 197 7.27 -10.57 3.71
C GLU A 197 6.33 -9.76 2.82
N LYS A 198 5.38 -10.43 2.19
CA LYS A 198 4.32 -9.80 1.41
C LYS A 198 3.02 -9.78 2.21
N TYR A 199 2.32 -8.66 2.14
CA TYR A 199 1.07 -8.42 2.85
C TYR A 199 -0.05 -8.06 1.90
N VAL A 200 -1.27 -8.44 2.26
CA VAL A 200 -2.51 -7.90 1.73
C VAL A 200 -3.29 -7.25 2.86
N GLU A 201 -3.61 -5.99 2.71
CA GLU A 201 -4.39 -5.20 3.68
C GLU A 201 -5.65 -4.65 3.02
N VAL A 202 -6.71 -4.58 3.79
CA VAL A 202 -7.99 -4.03 3.34
C VAL A 202 -8.37 -2.84 4.20
N TYR A 203 -8.67 -1.72 3.54
CA TYR A 203 -9.13 -0.49 4.16
C TYR A 203 -10.55 -0.16 3.70
N ALA A 204 -11.39 0.28 4.64
CA ALA A 204 -12.77 0.66 4.33
C ALA A 204 -13.30 1.74 5.29
N PRO A 205 -14.32 2.53 4.89
CA PRO A 205 -14.93 3.58 5.70
C PRO A 205 -15.94 3.00 6.70
N VAL A 206 -15.49 2.05 7.54
CA VAL A 206 -16.35 1.45 8.57
C VAL A 206 -16.25 2.21 9.89
N ALA A 207 -17.38 2.28 10.62
CA ALA A 207 -17.43 2.78 11.98
C ALA A 207 -17.35 1.60 12.97
N TYR A 208 -16.50 1.72 13.96
CA TYR A 208 -16.50 0.84 15.13
C TYR A 208 -17.21 1.58 16.28
N GLY A 209 -18.15 0.94 16.93
CA GLY A 209 -18.76 1.47 18.13
C GLY A 209 -17.77 1.54 19.31
N ASP A 210 -18.21 1.11 20.48
CA ASP A 210 -17.33 1.03 21.65
C ASP A 210 -16.19 0.00 21.47
N ASP A 211 -15.25 -0.05 22.42
CA ASP A 211 -14.09 -0.96 22.33
C ASP A 211 -14.45 -2.44 22.30
N LYS A 212 -15.57 -2.83 22.93
CA LYS A 212 -16.05 -4.21 22.92
C LYS A 212 -16.62 -4.60 21.57
N GLN A 213 -17.45 -3.74 20.98
CA GLN A 213 -17.98 -3.90 19.62
C GLN A 213 -16.85 -3.91 18.60
N LYS A 214 -15.89 -2.98 18.71
CA LYS A 214 -14.72 -2.90 17.85
C LYS A 214 -13.91 -4.20 17.85
N LYS A 215 -13.67 -4.82 19.02
CA LYS A 215 -12.95 -6.10 19.11
C LYS A 215 -13.71 -7.22 18.40
N LYS A 216 -15.02 -7.29 18.61
CA LYS A 216 -15.90 -8.29 17.97
C LYS A 216 -15.93 -8.12 16.45
N LEU A 217 -16.21 -6.90 15.97
CA LEU A 217 -16.29 -6.60 14.54
C LEU A 217 -14.96 -6.85 13.82
N LYS A 218 -13.83 -6.48 14.44
CA LYS A 218 -12.52 -6.78 13.86
C LYS A 218 -12.26 -8.27 13.69
N ALA A 219 -12.63 -9.10 14.67
CA ALA A 219 -12.47 -10.54 14.57
C ALA A 219 -13.38 -11.12 13.47
N GLN A 220 -14.62 -10.63 13.38
CA GLN A 220 -15.58 -11.04 12.36
C GLN A 220 -15.06 -10.63 10.95
N TYR A 221 -14.69 -9.37 10.75
CA TYR A 221 -14.18 -8.90 9.46
C TYR A 221 -12.92 -9.66 9.04
N TYR A 222 -12.03 -9.95 9.98
CA TYR A 222 -10.82 -10.73 9.70
C TYR A 222 -11.16 -12.11 9.17
N GLY A 223 -12.09 -12.84 9.79
CA GLY A 223 -12.52 -14.18 9.34
C GLY A 223 -13.19 -14.17 7.97
N GLU A 224 -14.19 -13.32 7.79
CA GLU A 224 -14.98 -13.25 6.56
C GLU A 224 -14.18 -12.74 5.36
N ILE A 225 -13.38 -11.70 5.54
CA ILE A 225 -12.52 -11.18 4.46
C ILE A 225 -11.46 -12.24 4.08
N ARG A 226 -10.93 -13.02 5.05
CA ARG A 226 -10.06 -14.16 4.73
C ARG A 226 -10.78 -15.16 3.82
N GLY A 227 -12.04 -15.47 4.10
CA GLY A 227 -12.89 -16.33 3.27
C GLY A 227 -13.05 -15.79 1.86
N ILE A 228 -13.36 -14.50 1.71
CA ILE A 228 -13.47 -13.83 0.40
C ILE A 228 -12.15 -13.93 -0.39
N LEU A 229 -11.01 -13.65 0.26
CA LEU A 229 -9.69 -13.75 -0.37
C LEU A 229 -9.34 -15.19 -0.76
N THR A 230 -9.68 -16.17 0.08
CA THR A 230 -9.41 -17.59 -0.20
C THR A 230 -10.24 -18.10 -1.38
N ASN A 231 -11.51 -17.68 -1.46
CA ASN A 231 -12.43 -18.09 -2.51
C ASN A 231 -12.38 -17.20 -3.75
N PHE A 232 -11.44 -16.26 -3.79
CA PHE A 232 -11.33 -15.30 -4.88
C PHE A 232 -11.15 -15.94 -6.26
N MET A 233 -10.48 -17.10 -6.32
CA MET A 233 -10.24 -17.86 -7.55
C MET A 233 -11.47 -18.67 -8.02
N GLN A 234 -12.47 -18.81 -7.16
CA GLN A 234 -13.68 -19.55 -7.50
C GLN A 234 -14.71 -18.60 -8.11
N PRO A 235 -15.34 -18.95 -9.25
CA PRO A 235 -16.45 -18.16 -9.76
C PRO A 235 -17.55 -18.08 -8.69
N ASP A 236 -18.14 -16.90 -8.52
CA ASP A 236 -19.23 -16.69 -7.58
C ASP A 236 -20.36 -17.66 -7.89
N LEU A 237 -20.62 -18.63 -7.00
CA LEU A 237 -21.75 -19.53 -7.10
C LEU A 237 -23.10 -18.80 -6.92
N PHE A 238 -23.06 -17.51 -6.54
CA PHE A 238 -24.23 -16.68 -6.26
C PHE A 238 -24.70 -15.81 -7.44
N ASP A 239 -23.94 -15.75 -8.55
CA ASP A 239 -24.38 -15.03 -9.76
C ASP A 239 -25.39 -15.80 -10.63
N LYS A 240 -25.95 -16.90 -10.13
CA LYS A 240 -26.93 -17.72 -10.88
C LYS A 240 -28.39 -17.37 -10.65
N GLU A 241 -28.72 -16.33 -9.88
CA GLU A 241 -30.11 -16.00 -9.57
C GLU A 241 -30.52 -14.58 -10.01
N GLU A 242 -30.13 -14.10 -11.19
CA GLU A 242 -30.82 -12.96 -11.81
C GLU A 242 -30.78 -13.06 -13.35
N HIS A 243 -31.49 -14.04 -13.90
CA HIS A 243 -32.14 -13.88 -15.22
C HIS A 243 -33.46 -14.62 -15.23
N PRO A 244 -34.57 -13.89 -15.30
CA PRO A 244 -35.90 -14.45 -15.67
C PRO A 244 -35.97 -14.76 -17.16
#